data_ffdab922e7eac1ca33fc005f0e85bb4a
#
_entry.id   ffdab922e7eac1ca33fc005f0e85bb4a
#
_cell.length_a   1.000
_cell.length_b   1.000
_cell.length_c   1.000
_cell.angle_alpha   90.00
_cell.angle_beta   90.00
_cell.angle_gamma   90.00
#
_symmetry.space_group_name_H-M   'P 1'
#
loop_
_entity.id
_entity.type
_entity.pdbx_description
1 polymer ?
#
loop_
_entity_poly.entity_id
_entity_poly.type
_entity_poly.pdbx_seq_one_letter_code
_entity_poly.pdbx_strand_id
1 'polypeptide(L)'
;MVPALGNHDTFKADNYPDFKTGGSGHENFYDKYLEEAALADFITGDAKEMFKKCGYYHMTKPTRRTQHEDVPKIKFVVLNTNLYYHNQYDLDPVDPCDQLKWLRATLEEPLDNSTRVIVVGHVPPGFFARDSYNMVFNVPCNGECINDEFASIFRNKSLSSGVAAQLYGHDHLDTFRLFRDEVSETVRSSVFMAASVTPALYLNNVPMGVNPSVRIYSYDDERGIIMDYDQVICPMKAVYGIIYSTYIQNSQAGSFTVF
;
A
#
# COMPACT_ATOMS: atom_id res chain seq x y z
N MET A 1 -0.63 -4.09 -14.21
CA MET A 1 0.17 -3.70 -13.02
C MET A 1 -0.55 -2.57 -12.29
N VAL A 2 -0.40 -2.48 -10.98
CA VAL A 2 -0.96 -1.42 -10.12
C VAL A 2 0.22 -0.91 -9.25
N PRO A 3 1.02 0.05 -9.74
CA PRO A 3 2.20 0.52 -9.04
C PRO A 3 1.83 1.44 -7.86
N ALA A 4 2.57 1.34 -6.75
CA ALA A 4 2.56 2.26 -5.62
C ALA A 4 3.97 2.77 -5.35
N LEU A 5 4.08 4.04 -4.96
CA LEU A 5 5.36 4.68 -4.69
C LEU A 5 5.96 4.19 -3.36
N GLY A 6 7.25 3.83 -3.37
CA GLY A 6 8.03 3.48 -2.19
C GLY A 6 8.89 4.66 -1.70
N ASN A 7 9.30 4.62 -0.43
CA ASN A 7 10.05 5.72 0.19
C ASN A 7 11.45 5.95 -0.41
N HIS A 8 12.00 4.98 -1.12
CA HIS A 8 13.28 5.10 -1.85
C HIS A 8 13.13 5.45 -3.33
N ASP A 9 11.93 5.70 -3.83
CA ASP A 9 11.68 6.05 -5.22
C ASP A 9 11.94 7.54 -5.52
N THR A 10 12.36 8.33 -4.53
CA THR A 10 12.80 9.72 -4.68
C THR A 10 14.32 9.83 -4.62
N PHE A 11 14.89 10.88 -5.27
CA PHE A 11 16.34 11.12 -5.28
C PHE A 11 16.92 11.23 -3.86
N LYS A 12 16.22 11.89 -2.96
CA LYS A 12 16.46 11.84 -1.52
C LYS A 12 15.35 11.02 -0.90
N ALA A 13 15.68 9.84 -0.37
CA ALA A 13 14.69 8.96 0.27
C ALA A 13 13.77 9.75 1.22
N ASP A 14 12.52 9.35 1.29
CA ASP A 14 11.50 9.96 2.14
C ASP A 14 11.12 11.42 1.79
N ASN A 15 11.44 11.92 0.60
CA ASN A 15 11.22 13.34 0.25
C ASN A 15 10.22 13.50 -0.90
N TYR A 16 8.95 13.32 -0.60
CA TYR A 16 7.86 13.52 -1.55
C TYR A 16 7.28 14.94 -1.45
N PRO A 17 7.11 15.67 -2.57
CA PRO A 17 6.55 17.01 -2.54
C PRO A 17 5.05 17.02 -2.29
N ASP A 18 4.58 18.05 -1.54
CA ASP A 18 3.19 18.36 -1.30
C ASP A 18 2.80 19.66 -2.02
N PHE A 19 1.75 19.63 -2.84
CA PHE A 19 1.31 20.81 -3.59
C PHE A 19 0.80 21.95 -2.67
N LYS A 20 0.35 21.62 -1.45
CA LYS A 20 -0.19 22.62 -0.50
C LYS A 20 0.89 23.50 0.10
N THR A 21 2.08 22.96 0.28
CA THR A 21 3.21 23.71 0.85
C THR A 21 4.04 24.45 -0.19
N GLY A 22 3.77 24.25 -1.48
CA GLY A 22 4.43 24.96 -2.57
C GLY A 22 5.93 24.71 -2.66
N GLY A 23 6.41 23.56 -2.18
CA GLY A 23 7.82 23.17 -2.24
C GLY A 23 8.35 23.21 -3.67
N SER A 24 9.51 23.86 -3.87
CA SER A 24 10.14 24.00 -5.16
C SER A 24 10.40 22.62 -5.79
N GLY A 25 9.76 22.34 -6.91
CA GLY A 25 9.89 21.08 -7.64
C GLY A 25 8.64 20.22 -7.70
N HIS A 26 7.56 20.58 -6.98
CA HIS A 26 6.29 19.83 -7.04
C HIS A 26 5.70 19.83 -8.46
N GLU A 27 5.67 20.97 -9.14
CA GLU A 27 4.92 21.16 -10.39
C GLU A 27 5.23 20.17 -11.50
N ASN A 28 6.35 19.47 -11.44
CA ASN A 28 6.75 18.51 -12.46
C ASN A 28 7.24 17.16 -11.88
N PHE A 29 7.27 16.98 -10.55
CA PHE A 29 7.84 15.78 -9.96
C PHE A 29 7.07 14.52 -10.36
N TYR A 30 5.78 14.50 -10.12
CA TYR A 30 4.95 13.32 -10.38
C TYR A 30 4.75 13.06 -11.88
N ASP A 31 4.73 14.11 -12.71
CA ASP A 31 4.71 13.97 -14.18
C ASP A 31 5.97 13.31 -14.70
N LYS A 32 7.13 13.82 -14.29
CA LYS A 32 8.43 13.23 -14.66
C LYS A 32 8.58 11.81 -14.14
N TYR A 33 8.13 11.56 -12.91
CA TYR A 33 8.18 10.22 -12.33
C TYR A 33 7.36 9.22 -13.16
N LEU A 34 6.18 9.60 -13.63
CA LEU A 34 5.36 8.77 -14.53
C LEU A 34 6.11 8.39 -15.81
N GLU A 35 6.80 9.34 -16.39
CA GLU A 35 7.53 9.14 -17.66
C GLU A 35 8.81 8.33 -17.46
N GLU A 36 9.65 8.74 -16.51
CA GLU A 36 10.97 8.15 -16.26
C GLU A 36 10.88 6.72 -15.68
N ALA A 37 9.90 6.44 -14.82
CA ALA A 37 9.69 5.11 -14.26
C ALA A 37 8.86 4.19 -15.17
N ALA A 38 8.53 4.62 -16.41
CA ALA A 38 7.68 3.88 -17.34
C ALA A 38 6.31 3.46 -16.77
N LEU A 39 5.76 4.25 -15.85
CA LEU A 39 4.46 3.99 -15.24
C LEU A 39 3.29 4.46 -16.12
N ALA A 40 3.54 5.31 -17.10
CA ALA A 40 2.52 5.87 -17.99
C ALA A 40 1.75 4.80 -18.78
N ASP A 41 2.34 3.63 -19.02
CA ASP A 41 1.68 2.50 -19.65
C ASP A 41 0.68 1.77 -18.73
N PHE A 42 0.81 1.94 -17.42
CA PHE A 42 0.00 1.27 -16.41
C PHE A 42 -1.03 2.20 -15.75
N ILE A 43 -0.66 3.47 -15.57
CA ILE A 43 -1.50 4.51 -14.97
C ILE A 43 -2.00 5.41 -16.11
N THR A 44 -3.23 5.20 -16.54
CA THR A 44 -3.80 5.87 -17.72
C THR A 44 -5.13 6.56 -17.39
N GLY A 45 -5.59 7.45 -18.27
CA GLY A 45 -6.87 8.15 -18.12
C GLY A 45 -6.92 8.98 -16.84
N ASP A 46 -8.05 8.95 -16.15
CA ASP A 46 -8.29 9.72 -14.92
C ASP A 46 -7.31 9.37 -13.79
N ALA A 47 -6.85 8.11 -13.73
CA ALA A 47 -5.83 7.69 -12.78
C ALA A 47 -4.51 8.43 -12.98
N LYS A 48 -4.13 8.73 -14.22
CA LYS A 48 -2.95 9.53 -14.55
C LYS A 48 -3.05 10.95 -14.01
N GLU A 49 -4.20 11.58 -14.20
CA GLU A 49 -4.42 12.96 -13.72
C GLU A 49 -4.48 13.04 -12.19
N MET A 50 -4.96 12.00 -11.52
CA MET A 50 -4.90 11.90 -10.05
C MET A 50 -3.46 11.72 -9.57
N PHE A 51 -2.70 10.80 -10.19
CA PHE A 51 -1.30 10.54 -9.83
C PHE A 51 -0.42 11.78 -9.92
N LYS A 52 -0.61 12.62 -10.92
CA LYS A 52 0.13 13.87 -11.12
C LYS A 52 0.01 14.85 -9.97
N LYS A 53 -1.04 14.75 -9.17
CA LYS A 53 -1.23 15.63 -8.01
C LYS A 53 -0.21 15.32 -6.92
N CYS A 54 -0.22 14.08 -6.40
CA CYS A 54 0.69 13.67 -5.33
C CYS A 54 0.94 12.15 -5.30
N GLY A 55 0.88 11.47 -6.44
CA GLY A 55 1.22 10.04 -6.55
C GLY A 55 0.17 9.07 -6.03
N TYR A 56 -1.04 9.53 -5.71
CA TYR A 56 -2.18 8.68 -5.37
C TYR A 56 -3.23 8.65 -6.48
N TYR A 57 -3.94 7.55 -6.59
CA TYR A 57 -4.96 7.35 -7.64
C TYR A 57 -5.86 6.16 -7.34
N HIS A 58 -6.91 5.98 -8.13
CA HIS A 58 -7.64 4.71 -8.18
C HIS A 58 -7.84 4.23 -9.61
N MET A 59 -8.02 2.94 -9.76
CA MET A 59 -8.40 2.30 -11.02
C MET A 59 -9.21 1.04 -10.75
N THR A 60 -10.11 0.72 -11.65
CA THR A 60 -10.92 -0.50 -11.56
C THR A 60 -10.48 -1.50 -12.63
N LYS A 61 -10.32 -2.75 -12.23
CA LYS A 61 -9.95 -3.87 -13.10
C LYS A 61 -10.92 -5.03 -12.89
N PRO A 62 -11.25 -5.78 -13.93
CA PRO A 62 -12.00 -7.04 -13.77
C PRO A 62 -11.15 -8.06 -13.01
N THR A 63 -11.81 -8.93 -12.23
CA THR A 63 -11.13 -9.99 -11.45
C THR A 63 -10.47 -11.04 -12.32
N ARG A 64 -10.94 -11.22 -13.57
CA ARG A 64 -10.38 -12.14 -14.56
C ARG A 64 -10.40 -11.51 -15.95
N ARG A 65 -9.48 -11.95 -16.80
CA ARG A 65 -9.49 -11.55 -18.22
C ARG A 65 -10.66 -12.24 -18.92
N THR A 66 -11.62 -11.46 -19.38
CA THR A 66 -12.79 -11.93 -20.11
C THR A 66 -13.32 -10.83 -21.02
N GLN A 67 -14.11 -11.22 -22.02
CA GLN A 67 -14.86 -10.31 -22.86
C GLN A 67 -16.27 -10.02 -22.31
N HIS A 68 -16.67 -10.68 -21.22
CA HIS A 68 -17.97 -10.45 -20.58
C HIS A 68 -17.87 -9.22 -19.66
N GLU A 69 -18.88 -8.36 -19.71
CA GLU A 69 -18.96 -7.15 -18.89
C GLU A 69 -19.40 -7.43 -17.44
N ASP A 70 -20.13 -8.52 -17.24
CA ASP A 70 -20.71 -8.92 -15.94
C ASP A 70 -19.75 -9.73 -15.05
N VAL A 71 -18.47 -9.37 -15.03
CA VAL A 71 -17.52 -9.98 -14.10
C VAL A 71 -17.29 -9.08 -12.90
N PRO A 72 -17.05 -9.68 -11.72
CA PRO A 72 -16.65 -8.92 -10.55
C PRO A 72 -15.40 -8.07 -10.81
N LYS A 73 -15.31 -6.93 -10.13
CA LYS A 73 -14.26 -5.94 -10.31
C LYS A 73 -13.55 -5.66 -8.99
N ILE A 74 -12.29 -5.27 -9.12
CA ILE A 74 -11.52 -4.73 -8.02
C ILE A 74 -11.23 -3.27 -8.33
N LYS A 75 -11.67 -2.37 -7.44
CA LYS A 75 -11.26 -0.97 -7.41
C LYS A 75 -10.00 -0.89 -6.56
N PHE A 76 -8.85 -0.74 -7.20
CA PHE A 76 -7.60 -0.47 -6.52
C PHE A 76 -7.56 1.01 -6.14
N VAL A 77 -7.42 1.28 -4.84
CA VAL A 77 -7.21 2.63 -4.29
C VAL A 77 -5.77 2.69 -3.85
N VAL A 78 -4.94 3.36 -4.63
CA VAL A 78 -3.49 3.43 -4.42
C VAL A 78 -3.13 4.73 -3.74
N LEU A 79 -2.46 4.62 -2.61
CA LEU A 79 -2.08 5.74 -1.75
C LEU A 79 -0.58 6.01 -1.85
N ASN A 80 -0.20 7.27 -1.83
CA ASN A 80 1.17 7.68 -1.55
C ASN A 80 1.35 7.84 -0.03
N THR A 81 1.46 6.72 0.67
CA THR A 81 1.60 6.72 2.14
C THR A 81 2.95 7.22 2.62
N ASN A 82 3.90 7.48 1.71
CA ASN A 82 5.15 8.15 2.06
C ASN A 82 4.91 9.56 2.59
N LEU A 83 3.84 10.23 2.17
CA LEU A 83 3.43 11.54 2.68
C LEU A 83 3.09 11.55 4.18
N TYR A 84 2.81 10.38 4.76
CA TYR A 84 2.49 10.22 6.19
C TYR A 84 3.67 9.74 7.03
N TYR A 85 4.78 9.42 6.36
CA TYR A 85 5.95 8.86 7.02
C TYR A 85 6.69 9.93 7.83
N HIS A 86 7.12 9.59 9.04
CA HIS A 86 7.69 10.51 10.02
C HIS A 86 8.98 11.23 9.57
N ASN A 87 9.63 10.75 8.55
CA ASN A 87 10.84 11.38 7.98
C ASN A 87 10.54 12.44 6.91
N GLN A 88 9.27 12.71 6.63
CA GLN A 88 8.88 13.76 5.70
C GLN A 88 9.03 15.15 6.31
N TYR A 89 9.43 16.11 5.47
CA TYR A 89 9.60 17.51 5.83
C TYR A 89 8.78 18.39 4.88
N ASP A 90 8.39 19.57 5.37
CA ASP A 90 7.68 20.59 4.57
C ASP A 90 6.33 20.13 3.99
N LEU A 91 5.63 19.27 4.70
CA LEU A 91 4.29 18.83 4.34
C LEU A 91 3.21 19.57 5.14
N ASP A 92 1.98 19.57 4.62
CA ASP A 92 0.81 19.95 5.40
C ASP A 92 0.66 19.02 6.61
N PRO A 93 0.65 19.53 7.85
CA PRO A 93 0.64 18.68 9.04
C PRO A 93 -0.71 18.00 9.30
N VAL A 94 -1.78 18.42 8.62
CA VAL A 94 -3.13 17.92 8.85
C VAL A 94 -3.51 16.86 7.82
N ASP A 95 -3.38 17.16 6.54
CA ASP A 95 -3.69 16.24 5.45
C ASP A 95 -2.79 16.55 4.24
N PRO A 96 -1.58 15.97 4.17
CA PRO A 96 -0.70 16.16 3.04
C PRO A 96 -1.40 15.84 1.73
N CYS A 97 -1.34 16.77 0.78
CA CYS A 97 -1.94 16.62 -0.54
C CYS A 97 -3.48 16.40 -0.54
N ASP A 98 -4.19 16.71 0.54
CA ASP A 98 -5.63 16.38 0.71
C ASP A 98 -5.95 14.88 0.49
N GLN A 99 -4.99 13.99 0.74
CA GLN A 99 -5.13 12.57 0.40
C GLN A 99 -6.15 11.84 1.29
N LEU A 100 -6.24 12.16 2.60
CA LEU A 100 -7.24 11.56 3.48
C LEU A 100 -8.66 12.00 3.11
N LYS A 101 -8.83 13.27 2.80
CA LYS A 101 -10.10 13.80 2.29
C LYS A 101 -10.51 13.10 1.00
N TRP A 102 -9.58 12.94 0.06
CA TRP A 102 -9.82 12.22 -1.17
C TRP A 102 -10.14 10.74 -0.93
N LEU A 103 -9.44 10.08 -0.01
CA LEU A 103 -9.67 8.68 0.35
C LEU A 103 -11.08 8.48 0.91
N ARG A 104 -11.54 9.36 1.82
CA ARG A 104 -12.92 9.32 2.34
C ARG A 104 -13.92 9.43 1.21
N ALA A 105 -13.81 10.44 0.37
CA ALA A 105 -14.72 10.65 -0.75
C ALA A 105 -14.73 9.45 -1.71
N THR A 106 -13.56 8.87 -1.99
CA THR A 106 -13.43 7.68 -2.86
C THR A 106 -14.10 6.43 -2.28
N LEU A 107 -14.08 6.25 -0.96
CA LEU A 107 -14.74 5.13 -0.26
C LEU A 107 -16.23 5.37 -0.01
N GLU A 108 -16.69 6.62 -0.04
CA GLU A 108 -18.11 6.99 0.01
C GLU A 108 -18.83 6.81 -1.33
N GLU A 109 -18.08 6.70 -2.43
CA GLU A 109 -18.67 6.44 -3.74
C GLU A 109 -19.43 5.09 -3.74
N PRO A 110 -20.66 5.07 -4.28
CA PRO A 110 -21.40 3.83 -4.39
C PRO A 110 -20.63 2.78 -5.21
N LEU A 111 -20.49 1.59 -4.66
CA LEU A 111 -19.96 0.44 -5.37
C LEU A 111 -21.13 -0.41 -5.90
N ASP A 112 -20.96 -0.98 -7.10
CA ASP A 112 -21.85 -2.05 -7.51
C ASP A 112 -21.64 -3.30 -6.63
N ASN A 113 -22.61 -4.21 -6.60
CA ASN A 113 -22.59 -5.38 -5.74
C ASN A 113 -21.41 -6.34 -6.05
N SER A 114 -20.84 -6.23 -7.24
CA SER A 114 -19.76 -7.08 -7.74
C SER A 114 -18.38 -6.45 -7.58
N THR A 115 -18.29 -5.19 -7.12
CA THR A 115 -17.03 -4.49 -6.96
C THR A 115 -16.56 -4.54 -5.49
N ARG A 116 -15.27 -4.84 -5.30
CA ARG A 116 -14.56 -4.74 -4.02
C ARG A 116 -13.39 -3.78 -4.12
N VAL A 117 -13.02 -3.19 -3.00
CA VAL A 117 -11.88 -2.27 -2.90
C VAL A 117 -10.68 -3.01 -2.33
N ILE A 118 -9.53 -2.86 -2.98
CA ILE A 118 -8.22 -3.18 -2.39
C ILE A 118 -7.44 -1.87 -2.28
N VAL A 119 -7.05 -1.54 -1.06
CA VAL A 119 -6.18 -0.39 -0.80
C VAL A 119 -4.72 -0.83 -0.91
N VAL A 120 -3.91 -0.04 -1.61
CA VAL A 120 -2.49 -0.33 -1.81
C VAL A 120 -1.67 0.89 -1.40
N GLY A 121 -0.63 0.67 -0.63
CA GLY A 121 0.34 1.70 -0.25
C GLY A 121 1.70 1.08 0.02
N HIS A 122 2.70 1.89 0.33
CA HIS A 122 4.03 1.40 0.69
C HIS A 122 4.24 1.38 2.19
N VAL A 123 4.17 2.55 2.83
CA VAL A 123 4.32 2.70 4.28
C VAL A 123 3.01 2.30 4.96
N PRO A 124 3.02 1.32 5.89
CA PRO A 124 1.80 0.85 6.55
C PRO A 124 1.37 1.78 7.70
N PRO A 125 0.07 1.85 8.02
CA PRO A 125 -0.41 2.59 9.19
C PRO A 125 -0.01 1.92 10.51
N GLY A 126 0.03 2.67 11.60
CA GLY A 126 0.32 2.18 12.95
C GLY A 126 1.81 2.17 13.29
N PHE A 127 2.23 1.26 14.16
CA PHE A 127 3.61 1.15 14.62
C PHE A 127 4.46 0.31 13.69
N PHE A 128 5.78 0.55 13.68
CA PHE A 128 6.71 -0.35 13.03
C PHE A 128 6.63 -1.76 13.60
N ALA A 129 6.60 -2.76 12.74
CA ALA A 129 6.66 -4.15 13.18
C ALA A 129 8.02 -4.49 13.82
N ARG A 130 9.07 -3.74 13.48
CA ARG A 130 10.43 -3.86 14.01
C ARG A 130 10.65 -3.12 15.32
N ASP A 131 9.85 -2.10 15.56
CA ASP A 131 9.99 -1.19 16.69
C ASP A 131 8.60 -0.70 17.10
N SER A 132 8.06 -1.28 18.16
CA SER A 132 6.73 -0.95 18.67
C SER A 132 6.60 0.43 19.31
N TYR A 133 7.70 1.18 19.42
CA TYR A 133 7.69 2.52 20.03
C TYR A 133 7.51 3.64 19.00
N ASN A 134 7.84 3.39 17.73
CA ASN A 134 7.75 4.40 16.69
C ASN A 134 6.51 4.20 15.82
N MET A 135 5.64 5.20 15.81
CA MET A 135 4.49 5.24 14.92
C MET A 135 4.97 5.56 13.50
N VAL A 136 4.51 4.78 12.52
CA VAL A 136 4.95 4.92 11.13
C VAL A 136 4.34 6.18 10.50
N PHE A 137 3.04 6.36 10.68
CA PHE A 137 2.34 7.58 10.29
C PHE A 137 2.49 8.64 11.40
N ASN A 138 3.62 9.29 11.43
CA ASN A 138 3.96 10.26 12.47
C ASN A 138 4.42 11.58 11.87
N VAL A 139 3.59 12.20 11.04
CA VAL A 139 3.73 13.63 10.78
C VAL A 139 3.35 14.35 12.07
N PRO A 140 4.17 15.32 12.56
CA PRO A 140 3.88 16.05 13.77
C PRO A 140 2.46 16.63 13.74
N CYS A 141 1.66 16.28 14.73
CA CYS A 141 0.26 16.71 14.82
C CYS A 141 0.06 17.60 16.04
N ASN A 142 -0.66 18.71 15.85
CA ASN A 142 -1.14 19.57 16.95
C ASN A 142 -2.58 19.19 17.31
N GLY A 143 -2.82 17.92 17.65
CA GLY A 143 -4.16 17.43 17.98
C GLY A 143 -4.44 16.04 17.39
N GLU A 144 -5.27 15.95 16.37
CA GLU A 144 -5.56 14.67 15.71
C GLU A 144 -4.39 14.25 14.82
N CYS A 145 -3.85 13.05 15.10
CA CYS A 145 -2.73 12.53 14.34
C CYS A 145 -3.21 11.86 13.06
N ILE A 146 -2.47 12.00 11.96
CA ILE A 146 -2.77 11.37 10.66
C ILE A 146 -3.06 9.88 10.81
N ASN A 147 -2.33 9.19 11.70
CA ASN A 147 -2.57 7.78 11.97
C ASN A 147 -3.97 7.51 12.51
N ASP A 148 -4.46 8.33 13.43
CA ASP A 148 -5.78 8.16 14.05
C ASP A 148 -6.89 8.50 13.07
N GLU A 149 -6.68 9.55 12.28
CA GLU A 149 -7.59 9.94 11.21
C GLU A 149 -7.69 8.85 10.14
N PHE A 150 -6.55 8.30 9.71
CA PHE A 150 -6.50 7.15 8.78
C PHE A 150 -7.20 5.93 9.39
N ALA A 151 -6.92 5.60 10.63
CA ALA A 151 -7.54 4.49 11.34
C ALA A 151 -9.07 4.66 11.45
N SER A 152 -9.54 5.89 11.69
CA SER A 152 -10.97 6.21 11.80
C SER A 152 -11.74 5.88 10.52
N ILE A 153 -11.12 6.08 9.34
CA ILE A 153 -11.71 5.72 8.05
C ILE A 153 -12.01 4.21 8.00
N PHE A 154 -11.04 3.38 8.36
CA PHE A 154 -11.17 1.93 8.24
C PHE A 154 -11.88 1.24 9.42
N ARG A 155 -12.02 1.94 10.57
CA ARG A 155 -12.90 1.52 11.66
C ARG A 155 -14.37 1.85 11.39
N ASN A 156 -14.63 2.84 10.56
CA ASN A 156 -15.99 3.21 10.17
C ASN A 156 -16.61 2.14 9.26
N LYS A 157 -17.73 1.55 9.73
CA LYS A 157 -18.43 0.47 9.01
C LYS A 157 -18.86 0.87 7.60
N SER A 158 -19.39 2.08 7.42
CA SER A 158 -19.90 2.52 6.11
C SER A 158 -18.79 2.69 5.09
N LEU A 159 -17.63 3.21 5.51
CA LEU A 159 -16.47 3.44 4.63
C LEU A 159 -15.72 2.14 4.32
N SER A 160 -15.62 1.23 5.29
CA SER A 160 -14.83 0.00 5.15
C SER A 160 -15.60 -1.19 4.59
N SER A 161 -16.91 -1.11 4.44
CA SER A 161 -17.76 -2.26 4.05
C SER A 161 -17.42 -2.87 2.69
N GLY A 162 -16.91 -2.05 1.75
CA GLY A 162 -16.46 -2.49 0.43
C GLY A 162 -14.98 -2.91 0.38
N VAL A 163 -14.20 -2.68 1.45
CA VAL A 163 -12.75 -2.90 1.48
C VAL A 163 -12.46 -4.37 1.80
N ALA A 164 -11.98 -5.10 0.79
CA ALA A 164 -11.60 -6.51 0.94
C ALA A 164 -10.27 -6.70 1.65
N ALA A 165 -9.29 -5.82 1.39
CA ALA A 165 -7.96 -5.86 2.00
C ALA A 165 -7.21 -4.54 1.83
N GLN A 166 -6.13 -4.41 2.61
CA GLN A 166 -5.12 -3.36 2.43
C GLN A 166 -3.74 -4.01 2.31
N LEU A 167 -2.94 -3.62 1.32
CA LEU A 167 -1.65 -4.23 0.97
C LEU A 167 -0.52 -3.19 1.09
N TYR A 168 0.51 -3.53 1.87
CA TYR A 168 1.66 -2.65 2.13
C TYR A 168 2.98 -3.39 2.13
N GLY A 169 4.08 -2.63 2.18
CA GLY A 169 5.45 -3.12 2.29
C GLY A 169 6.22 -2.42 3.43
N HIS A 170 7.36 -1.85 3.13
CA HIS A 170 8.20 -0.97 3.96
C HIS A 170 8.89 -1.63 5.18
N ASP A 171 8.16 -2.40 5.97
CA ASP A 171 8.71 -3.03 7.20
C ASP A 171 9.68 -4.18 6.91
N HIS A 172 9.72 -4.67 5.67
CA HIS A 172 10.51 -5.81 5.23
C HIS A 172 10.18 -7.13 5.96
N LEU A 173 9.06 -7.18 6.65
CA LEU A 173 8.60 -8.33 7.43
C LEU A 173 7.24 -8.83 6.94
N ASP A 174 7.06 -10.14 6.94
CA ASP A 174 5.77 -10.77 6.74
C ASP A 174 4.93 -10.64 8.00
N THR A 175 3.95 -9.72 7.98
CA THR A 175 3.11 -9.44 9.13
C THR A 175 1.75 -8.88 8.70
N PHE A 176 0.83 -8.73 9.65
CA PHE A 176 -0.48 -8.15 9.40
C PHE A 176 -0.97 -7.30 10.57
N ARG A 177 -1.97 -6.46 10.30
CA ARG A 177 -2.68 -5.63 11.29
C ARG A 177 -4.17 -5.72 11.04
N LEU A 178 -4.97 -5.41 12.07
CA LEU A 178 -6.43 -5.40 11.99
C LEU A 178 -6.96 -4.07 12.49
N PHE A 179 -7.81 -3.45 11.69
CA PHE A 179 -8.66 -2.37 12.17
C PHE A 179 -9.93 -2.95 12.76
N ARG A 180 -10.20 -2.64 14.01
CA ARG A 180 -11.40 -3.09 14.74
C ARG A 180 -12.30 -1.90 15.04
N ASP A 181 -13.57 -2.15 15.00
CA ASP A 181 -14.57 -1.25 15.58
C ASP A 181 -14.32 -1.08 17.08
N GLU A 182 -14.32 0.16 17.56
CA GLU A 182 -13.95 0.46 18.95
C GLU A 182 -14.96 -0.05 19.98
N VAL A 183 -16.21 -0.25 19.58
CA VAL A 183 -17.29 -0.66 20.47
C VAL A 183 -17.57 -2.15 20.37
N SER A 184 -17.70 -2.64 19.13
CA SER A 184 -18.08 -4.05 18.88
C SER A 184 -16.89 -5.00 18.78
N GLU A 185 -15.65 -4.50 18.79
CA GLU A 185 -14.41 -5.27 18.57
C GLU A 185 -14.38 -6.05 17.23
N THR A 186 -15.38 -5.82 16.39
CA THR A 186 -15.47 -6.49 15.08
C THR A 186 -14.36 -6.03 14.16
N VAL A 187 -13.66 -6.96 13.52
CA VAL A 187 -12.67 -6.63 12.47
C VAL A 187 -13.38 -5.98 11.30
N ARG A 188 -12.94 -4.79 10.93
CA ARG A 188 -13.47 -4.00 9.82
C ARG A 188 -12.59 -4.04 8.59
N SER A 189 -11.28 -4.12 8.76
CA SER A 189 -10.34 -4.20 7.65
C SER A 189 -9.05 -4.89 8.07
N SER A 190 -8.45 -5.65 7.15
CA SER A 190 -7.19 -6.33 7.33
C SER A 190 -6.09 -5.65 6.51
N VAL A 191 -4.94 -5.45 7.12
CA VAL A 191 -3.75 -4.85 6.55
C VAL A 191 -2.68 -5.93 6.44
N PHE A 192 -2.22 -6.23 5.25
CA PHE A 192 -1.16 -7.20 4.99
C PHE A 192 0.12 -6.48 4.58
N MET A 193 1.21 -6.77 5.26
CA MET A 193 2.53 -6.25 4.94
C MET A 193 3.39 -7.37 4.38
N ALA A 194 3.82 -7.22 3.12
CA ALA A 194 4.69 -8.18 2.47
C ALA A 194 6.14 -7.99 2.94
N ALA A 195 6.86 -9.10 3.07
CA ALA A 195 8.29 -9.06 3.27
C ALA A 195 9.01 -8.50 2.03
N SER A 196 10.27 -8.09 2.20
CA SER A 196 11.03 -7.40 1.16
C SER A 196 11.56 -8.33 0.07
N VAL A 197 11.65 -7.81 -1.15
CA VAL A 197 12.41 -8.43 -2.25
C VAL A 197 13.91 -8.19 -2.11
N THR A 198 14.34 -7.31 -1.18
CA THR A 198 15.75 -7.04 -0.89
C THR A 198 16.17 -7.72 0.40
N PRO A 199 17.46 -8.10 0.56
CA PRO A 199 17.95 -8.73 1.79
C PRO A 199 18.20 -7.74 2.93
N ALA A 200 17.95 -6.45 2.71
CA ALA A 200 18.29 -5.40 3.67
C ALA A 200 17.20 -5.24 4.73
N LEU A 201 17.59 -5.28 5.98
CA LEU A 201 16.79 -4.88 7.15
C LEU A 201 17.70 -4.16 8.13
N TYR A 202 17.22 -3.09 8.74
CA TYR A 202 17.89 -2.42 9.84
C TYR A 202 17.00 -2.49 11.09
N LEU A 203 17.55 -2.96 12.19
CA LEU A 203 16.92 -2.95 13.50
C LEU A 203 17.75 -2.10 14.43
N ASN A 204 17.20 -1.00 14.95
CA ASN A 204 17.92 -0.04 15.81
C ASN A 204 19.27 0.41 15.19
N ASN A 205 19.27 0.73 13.89
CA ASN A 205 20.45 1.07 13.09
C ASN A 205 21.51 -0.06 12.96
N VAL A 206 21.20 -1.28 13.38
CA VAL A 206 22.05 -2.45 13.16
C VAL A 206 21.59 -3.14 11.88
N PRO A 207 22.47 -3.33 10.88
CA PRO A 207 22.12 -4.06 9.68
C PRO A 207 21.85 -5.53 10.02
N MET A 208 20.69 -6.00 9.63
CA MET A 208 20.28 -7.41 9.72
C MET A 208 19.92 -7.91 8.31
N GLY A 209 20.21 -9.17 8.05
CA GLY A 209 19.77 -9.82 6.82
C GLY A 209 18.35 -10.38 6.97
N VAL A 210 17.51 -10.19 5.96
CA VAL A 210 16.24 -10.91 5.79
C VAL A 210 16.29 -11.71 4.49
N ASN A 211 15.57 -12.80 4.43
CA ASN A 211 15.45 -13.53 3.18
C ASN A 211 14.58 -12.74 2.19
N PRO A 212 15.12 -12.46 0.98
CA PRO A 212 14.29 -11.87 -0.08
C PRO A 212 13.05 -12.72 -0.35
N SER A 213 11.94 -12.08 -0.59
CA SER A 213 10.70 -12.81 -0.84
C SER A 213 9.70 -12.01 -1.66
N VAL A 214 8.77 -12.73 -2.27
CA VAL A 214 7.59 -12.17 -2.93
C VAL A 214 6.36 -12.88 -2.40
N ARG A 215 5.22 -12.22 -2.46
CA ARG A 215 3.95 -12.76 -2.02
C ARG A 215 3.01 -12.94 -3.20
N ILE A 216 2.35 -14.08 -3.26
CA ILE A 216 1.35 -14.43 -4.25
C ILE A 216 0.02 -14.57 -3.51
N TYR A 217 -0.94 -13.71 -3.84
CA TYR A 217 -2.27 -13.78 -3.23
C TYR A 217 -3.19 -14.64 -4.06
N SER A 218 -3.88 -15.57 -3.40
CA SER A 218 -5.03 -16.28 -3.94
C SER A 218 -6.30 -15.51 -3.62
N TYR A 219 -7.15 -15.26 -4.60
CA TYR A 219 -8.41 -14.57 -4.39
C TYR A 219 -9.58 -15.30 -5.06
N ASP A 220 -10.76 -15.11 -4.49
CA ASP A 220 -12.02 -15.56 -5.07
C ASP A 220 -12.44 -14.56 -6.14
N ASP A 221 -12.44 -14.99 -7.41
CA ASP A 221 -12.75 -14.13 -8.56
C ASP A 221 -14.24 -13.82 -8.72
N GLU A 222 -15.13 -14.54 -7.99
CA GLU A 222 -16.56 -14.26 -7.93
C GLU A 222 -16.92 -13.26 -6.83
N ARG A 223 -16.15 -13.24 -5.74
CA ARG A 223 -16.38 -12.35 -4.59
C ARG A 223 -15.44 -11.14 -4.54
N GLY A 224 -14.32 -11.21 -5.25
CA GLY A 224 -13.27 -10.18 -5.21
C GLY A 224 -12.55 -10.07 -3.86
N ILE A 225 -12.45 -11.16 -3.10
CA ILE A 225 -11.81 -11.19 -1.78
C ILE A 225 -10.54 -12.04 -1.78
N ILE A 226 -9.55 -11.62 -0.99
CA ILE A 226 -8.34 -12.42 -0.76
C ILE A 226 -8.69 -13.60 0.13
N MET A 227 -8.34 -14.80 -0.32
CA MET A 227 -8.61 -16.07 0.39
C MET A 227 -7.39 -16.57 1.15
N ASP A 228 -6.21 -16.41 0.56
CA ASP A 228 -4.95 -16.90 1.13
C ASP A 228 -3.77 -16.21 0.44
N TYR A 229 -2.55 -16.47 0.91
CA TYR A 229 -1.33 -16.09 0.21
C TYR A 229 -0.21 -17.09 0.42
N ASP A 230 0.65 -17.21 -0.58
CA ASP A 230 1.91 -17.93 -0.52
C ASP A 230 3.06 -16.93 -0.41
N GLN A 231 3.95 -17.15 0.56
CA GLN A 231 5.19 -16.39 0.68
C GLN A 231 6.34 -17.19 0.04
N VAL A 232 6.78 -16.75 -1.14
CA VAL A 232 7.92 -17.36 -1.83
C VAL A 232 9.19 -16.71 -1.33
N ILE A 233 10.05 -17.51 -0.69
CA ILE A 233 11.25 -17.05 -0.01
C ILE A 233 12.49 -17.53 -0.78
N CYS A 234 13.47 -16.62 -0.97
CA CYS A 234 14.81 -16.96 -1.42
C CYS A 234 15.73 -17.05 -0.19
N PRO A 235 15.97 -18.25 0.37
CA PRO A 235 16.75 -18.38 1.59
C PRO A 235 18.22 -18.03 1.33
N MET A 236 18.74 -17.05 2.09
CA MET A 236 20.14 -16.70 2.09
C MET A 236 20.86 -17.47 3.20
N LYS A 237 21.81 -18.32 2.84
CA LYS A 237 22.72 -18.90 3.84
C LYS A 237 23.79 -17.87 4.21
N ALA A 238 23.81 -17.48 5.48
CA ALA A 238 24.90 -16.70 6.05
C ALA A 238 26.17 -17.55 6.13
N VAL A 239 26.90 -17.72 5.03
CA VAL A 239 28.25 -18.28 4.96
C VAL A 239 29.00 -17.52 3.89
N TYR A 240 30.29 -17.37 4.06
CA TYR A 240 31.23 -16.85 3.07
C TYR A 240 31.03 -17.58 1.72
N GLY A 241 30.11 -17.10 0.90
CA GLY A 241 29.68 -17.70 -0.36
C GLY A 241 28.17 -17.79 -0.43
N ILE A 242 27.56 -16.94 -1.25
CA ILE A 242 26.10 -16.86 -1.42
C ILE A 242 25.65 -18.06 -2.25
N ILE A 243 24.89 -18.96 -1.66
CA ILE A 243 24.14 -20.00 -2.40
C ILE A 243 22.67 -19.68 -2.29
N TYR A 244 22.04 -19.36 -3.42
CA TYR A 244 20.59 -19.18 -3.51
C TYR A 244 19.91 -20.54 -3.73
N SER A 245 18.96 -20.90 -2.89
CA SER A 245 18.03 -21.99 -3.18
C SER A 245 16.60 -21.46 -3.01
N THR A 246 15.77 -21.65 -4.02
CA THR A 246 14.35 -21.29 -3.99
C THR A 246 13.58 -22.43 -3.33
N TYR A 247 12.85 -22.12 -2.28
CA TYR A 247 11.91 -23.05 -1.67
C TYR A 247 10.49 -22.56 -1.94
N ILE A 248 9.69 -23.36 -2.63
CA ILE A 248 8.26 -23.11 -2.81
C ILE A 248 7.53 -24.05 -1.86
N GLN A 249 6.83 -23.48 -0.89
CA GLN A 249 5.93 -24.25 -0.05
C GLN A 249 4.54 -24.22 -0.73
N ASN A 250 4.16 -25.31 -1.36
CA ASN A 250 2.87 -25.44 -2.03
C ASN A 250 1.76 -25.67 -1.01
N SER A 251 0.85 -24.73 -0.90
CA SER A 251 -0.54 -24.98 -0.50
C SER A 251 -1.38 -25.18 -1.77
N GLN A 252 -2.34 -26.09 -1.74
CA GLN A 252 -3.02 -26.58 -2.95
C GLN A 252 -3.85 -25.51 -3.67
N ALA A 253 -3.50 -25.31 -4.92
CA ALA A 253 -4.25 -24.89 -6.11
C ALA A 253 -5.39 -23.87 -5.98
N GLY A 254 -5.09 -22.63 -6.38
CA GLY A 254 -6.01 -21.64 -6.93
C GLY A 254 -5.29 -20.90 -8.07
N SER A 255 -6.03 -20.33 -9.01
CA SER A 255 -5.48 -19.61 -10.15
C SER A 255 -4.62 -18.41 -9.73
N PHE A 256 -3.45 -18.25 -10.34
CA PHE A 256 -2.50 -17.20 -10.01
C PHE A 256 -2.72 -15.95 -10.84
N THR A 257 -2.72 -14.79 -10.20
CA THR A 257 -2.62 -13.50 -10.87
C THR A 257 -1.52 -12.67 -10.19
N VAL A 258 -0.56 -12.17 -10.98
CA VAL A 258 0.45 -11.21 -10.51
C VAL A 258 -0.16 -9.82 -10.61
N PHE A 259 -0.27 -9.12 -9.50
CA PHE A 259 -0.71 -7.72 -9.43
C PHE A 259 0.45 -6.74 -9.63
#